data_e9b9151ab37825821973364d93a1fe72
#
_entry.id   e9b9151ab37825821973364d93a1fe72
#
_cell.length_a   1.000
_cell.length_b   1.000
_cell.length_c   1.000
_cell.angle_alpha   90.00
_cell.angle_beta   90.00
_cell.angle_gamma   90.00
#
_symmetry.space_group_name_H-M   'P 1'
#
loop_
_entity.id
_entity.type
_entity.pdbx_description
1 polymer ?
#
loop_
_entity_poly.entity_id
_entity_poly.type
_entity_poly.pdbx_seq_one_letter_code
_entity_poly.pdbx_strand_id
1 'polypeptide(L)'
;MSFETGKKCIDWIFDNVPAEKSKIEISFIGGEPFLEFEMLKKLVEYTESNKYNIPYNFFAMTNGAILTAEMKEWLAKKSDCFKLGLSLDGGKDTQDHNRSNSFDKIDIDFFTKYWKSASVKMTLSEYSFHNLAADIKFLHSKGFSIHGVNLFEGDFDWSKDEYIQILVPQFKELVDFYAEHNDLQPCQLFGRSLHNCELLSKQMKKTCGMGHETIFFDVDGQIYPCPFVTPMTFSKEELDGILQFDLTDPRNFNDQYCIDNCYIHPICSCCYAENYKLCGSLNDRNKSKCRIQKLTALFLADLHSKRILKDKSTYDNTTLYYSIDAIKKIRSIYLDEFKDYL
;
A
#
# COMPACT_ATOMS: atom_id res chain seq x y z
N MET A 1 -6.09 -23.12 7.13
CA MET A 1 -6.67 -23.71 5.88
C MET A 1 -6.18 -25.14 5.74
N SER A 2 -7.03 -26.09 5.32
CA SER A 2 -6.57 -27.44 4.95
C SER A 2 -5.97 -27.45 3.54
N PHE A 3 -5.15 -28.48 3.21
CA PHE A 3 -4.61 -28.62 1.85
C PHE A 3 -5.72 -28.79 0.80
N GLU A 4 -6.75 -29.58 1.09
CA GLU A 4 -7.88 -29.79 0.18
C GLU A 4 -8.71 -28.52 -0.01
N THR A 5 -8.85 -27.69 1.03
CA THR A 5 -9.48 -26.36 0.88
C THR A 5 -8.63 -25.45 0.02
N GLY A 6 -7.32 -25.38 0.27
CA GLY A 6 -6.41 -24.56 -0.52
C GLY A 6 -6.35 -24.93 -2.01
N LYS A 7 -6.37 -26.24 -2.31
CA LYS A 7 -6.50 -26.72 -3.70
C LYS A 7 -7.76 -26.21 -4.37
N LYS A 8 -8.91 -26.38 -3.70
CA LYS A 8 -10.20 -25.89 -4.25
C LYS A 8 -10.17 -24.38 -4.50
N CYS A 9 -9.53 -23.60 -3.63
CA CYS A 9 -9.37 -22.17 -3.84
C CYS A 9 -8.51 -21.85 -5.07
N ILE A 10 -7.39 -22.57 -5.25
CA ILE A 10 -6.51 -22.40 -6.41
C ILE A 10 -7.26 -22.80 -7.70
N ASP A 11 -7.92 -23.94 -7.72
CA ASP A 11 -8.71 -24.39 -8.86
C ASP A 11 -9.80 -23.37 -9.21
N TRP A 12 -10.53 -22.89 -8.19
CA TRP A 12 -11.54 -21.86 -8.39
C TRP A 12 -10.97 -20.56 -9.02
N ILE A 13 -9.78 -20.12 -8.59
CA ILE A 13 -9.14 -18.92 -9.18
C ILE A 13 -8.96 -19.12 -10.69
N PHE A 14 -8.36 -20.22 -11.10
CA PHE A 14 -8.07 -20.46 -12.52
C PHE A 14 -9.31 -20.76 -13.36
N ASP A 15 -10.37 -21.32 -12.76
CA ASP A 15 -11.65 -21.58 -13.42
C ASP A 15 -12.50 -20.30 -13.58
N ASN A 16 -12.30 -19.29 -12.73
CA ASN A 16 -13.16 -18.09 -12.69
C ASN A 16 -12.44 -16.79 -13.07
N VAL A 17 -11.13 -16.81 -13.31
CA VAL A 17 -10.43 -15.60 -13.72
C VAL A 17 -10.86 -15.19 -15.12
N PRO A 18 -11.17 -13.90 -15.37
CA PRO A 18 -11.53 -13.42 -16.69
C PRO A 18 -10.42 -13.65 -17.72
N ALA A 19 -10.78 -14.12 -18.92
CA ALA A 19 -9.82 -14.50 -19.97
C ALA A 19 -8.94 -13.33 -20.45
N GLU A 20 -9.39 -12.09 -20.28
CA GLU A 20 -8.66 -10.86 -20.63
C GLU A 20 -7.56 -10.51 -19.63
N LYS A 21 -7.50 -11.18 -18.47
CA LYS A 21 -6.42 -10.93 -17.49
C LYS A 21 -5.09 -11.48 -18.01
N SER A 22 -4.08 -10.65 -17.97
CA SER A 22 -2.74 -11.01 -18.47
C SER A 22 -1.94 -11.85 -17.47
N LYS A 23 -2.28 -11.79 -16.18
CA LYS A 23 -1.54 -12.45 -15.10
C LYS A 23 -2.35 -12.54 -13.81
N ILE A 24 -2.09 -13.58 -13.03
CA ILE A 24 -2.63 -13.77 -11.67
C ILE A 24 -1.49 -13.68 -10.65
N GLU A 25 -1.75 -13.06 -9.51
CA GLU A 25 -0.91 -13.17 -8.32
C GLU A 25 -1.65 -13.94 -7.23
N ILE A 26 -1.10 -15.07 -6.82
CA ILE A 26 -1.59 -15.87 -5.71
C ILE A 26 -0.84 -15.42 -4.46
N SER A 27 -1.53 -14.68 -3.58
CA SER A 27 -0.95 -14.11 -2.37
C SER A 27 -1.28 -14.94 -1.14
N PHE A 28 -0.25 -15.44 -0.45
CA PHE A 28 -0.42 -16.10 0.86
C PHE A 28 -0.43 -15.04 1.95
N ILE A 29 -1.55 -14.95 2.65
CA ILE A 29 -1.80 -13.96 3.70
C ILE A 29 -2.22 -14.68 4.98
N GLY A 30 -1.96 -14.06 6.12
CA GLY A 30 -2.37 -14.53 7.44
C GLY A 30 -1.80 -13.57 8.47
N GLY A 31 -1.75 -13.96 9.74
CA GLY A 31 -0.94 -13.25 10.73
C GLY A 31 0.54 -13.29 10.33
N GLU A 32 1.04 -14.52 10.07
CA GLU A 32 2.35 -14.75 9.46
C GLU A 32 2.26 -16.04 8.61
N PRO A 33 2.33 -15.93 7.27
CA PRO A 33 2.11 -17.09 6.39
C PRO A 33 3.14 -18.20 6.54
N PHE A 34 4.36 -17.87 6.94
CA PHE A 34 5.43 -18.85 7.11
C PHE A 34 5.35 -19.68 8.39
N LEU A 35 4.39 -19.42 9.28
CA LEU A 35 4.05 -20.37 10.36
C LEU A 35 3.49 -21.69 9.79
N GLU A 36 2.84 -21.62 8.62
CA GLU A 36 2.27 -22.78 7.91
C GLU A 36 3.08 -23.10 6.65
N PHE A 37 4.43 -23.03 6.74
CA PHE A 37 5.34 -23.17 5.60
C PHE A 37 5.13 -24.44 4.79
N GLU A 38 4.95 -25.60 5.45
CA GLU A 38 4.75 -26.87 4.76
C GLU A 38 3.43 -26.90 3.96
N MET A 39 2.41 -26.22 4.44
CA MET A 39 1.16 -26.05 3.71
C MET A 39 1.33 -25.15 2.51
N LEU A 40 1.98 -23.99 2.71
CA LEU A 40 2.30 -23.05 1.65
C LEU A 40 3.11 -23.74 0.53
N LYS A 41 4.15 -24.48 0.89
CA LYS A 41 4.99 -25.25 -0.03
C LYS A 41 4.19 -26.24 -0.86
N LYS A 42 3.34 -27.04 -0.21
CA LYS A 42 2.47 -28.01 -0.90
C LYS A 42 1.50 -27.34 -1.88
N LEU A 43 0.94 -26.18 -1.54
CA LEU A 43 0.05 -25.43 -2.43
C LEU A 43 0.79 -24.85 -3.64
N VAL A 44 2.01 -24.34 -3.43
CA VAL A 44 2.89 -23.90 -4.54
C VAL A 44 3.20 -25.08 -5.46
N GLU A 45 3.66 -26.21 -4.93
CA GLU A 45 3.98 -27.42 -5.70
C GLU A 45 2.74 -27.97 -6.44
N TYR A 46 1.57 -27.95 -5.81
CA TYR A 46 0.31 -28.30 -6.46
C TYR A 46 0.03 -27.40 -7.66
N THR A 47 0.15 -26.07 -7.48
CA THR A 47 -0.10 -25.12 -8.55
C THR A 47 0.89 -25.31 -9.72
N GLU A 48 2.16 -25.55 -9.44
CA GLU A 48 3.20 -25.78 -10.44
C GLU A 48 3.03 -27.11 -11.18
N SER A 49 2.43 -28.13 -10.54
CA SER A 49 2.17 -29.42 -11.17
C SER A 49 1.03 -29.39 -12.19
N ASN A 50 0.19 -28.36 -12.16
CA ASN A 50 -0.92 -28.16 -13.08
C ASN A 50 -0.51 -27.24 -14.23
N LYS A 51 -1.18 -27.41 -15.39
CA LYS A 51 -1.00 -26.53 -16.56
C LYS A 51 -2.15 -25.55 -16.63
N TYR A 52 -1.87 -24.30 -16.28
CA TYR A 52 -2.83 -23.21 -16.42
C TYR A 52 -2.51 -22.36 -17.66
N ASN A 53 -3.54 -21.84 -18.31
CA ASN A 53 -3.40 -21.06 -19.54
C ASN A 53 -3.02 -19.58 -19.28
N ILE A 54 -3.08 -19.14 -18.03
CA ILE A 54 -2.78 -17.76 -17.63
C ILE A 54 -1.49 -17.76 -16.82
N PRO A 55 -0.54 -16.87 -17.13
CA PRO A 55 0.67 -16.69 -16.32
C PRO A 55 0.33 -16.32 -14.87
N TYR A 56 1.08 -16.85 -13.94
CA TYR A 56 0.89 -16.55 -12.53
C TYR A 56 2.23 -16.36 -11.79
N ASN A 57 2.15 -15.74 -10.65
CA ASN A 57 3.23 -15.72 -9.67
C ASN A 57 2.64 -15.87 -8.25
N PHE A 58 3.51 -16.19 -7.32
CA PHE A 58 3.18 -16.21 -5.90
C PHE A 58 3.71 -14.97 -5.21
N PHE A 59 3.03 -14.58 -4.15
CA PHE A 59 3.45 -13.51 -3.26
C PHE A 59 3.18 -13.88 -1.80
N ALA A 60 4.05 -13.45 -0.89
CA ALA A 60 3.76 -13.44 0.53
C ALA A 60 4.38 -12.19 1.18
N MET A 61 3.65 -11.61 2.12
CA MET A 61 4.19 -10.59 3.02
C MET A 61 4.55 -11.27 4.33
N THR A 62 5.79 -11.14 4.79
CA THR A 62 6.27 -11.74 6.02
C THR A 62 6.83 -10.71 6.99
N ASN A 63 6.80 -11.02 8.28
CA ASN A 63 7.55 -10.27 9.30
C ASN A 63 9.06 -10.54 9.25
N GLY A 64 9.49 -11.56 8.52
CA GLY A 64 10.89 -11.94 8.32
C GLY A 64 11.59 -12.56 9.52
N ALA A 65 10.99 -12.54 10.71
CA ALA A 65 11.65 -12.94 11.95
C ALA A 65 11.68 -14.46 12.18
N ILE A 66 10.86 -15.22 11.46
CA ILE A 66 10.72 -16.66 11.67
C ILE A 66 11.32 -17.51 10.54
N LEU A 67 11.90 -16.87 9.51
CA LEU A 67 12.44 -17.58 8.35
C LEU A 67 13.66 -18.43 8.72
N THR A 68 13.48 -19.75 8.75
CA THR A 68 14.56 -20.72 8.98
C THR A 68 15.49 -20.83 7.78
N ALA A 69 16.66 -21.48 7.95
CA ALA A 69 17.58 -21.74 6.86
C ALA A 69 16.93 -22.56 5.72
N GLU A 70 16.11 -23.54 6.05
CA GLU A 70 15.35 -24.34 5.08
C GLU A 70 14.36 -23.50 4.28
N MET A 71 13.57 -22.65 4.95
CA MET A 71 12.63 -21.71 4.29
C MET A 71 13.36 -20.78 3.34
N LYS A 72 14.47 -20.20 3.78
CA LYS A 72 15.31 -19.30 2.96
C LYS A 72 15.87 -20.01 1.73
N GLU A 73 16.37 -21.24 1.87
CA GLU A 73 16.88 -22.02 0.75
C GLU A 73 15.77 -22.33 -0.28
N TRP A 74 14.59 -22.71 0.19
CA TRP A 74 13.45 -22.98 -0.69
C TRP A 74 13.00 -21.72 -1.40
N LEU A 75 12.83 -20.61 -0.69
CA LEU A 75 12.45 -19.31 -1.25
C LEU A 75 13.47 -18.79 -2.27
N ALA A 76 14.76 -18.95 -1.98
CA ALA A 76 15.83 -18.57 -2.91
C ALA A 76 15.74 -19.33 -4.25
N LYS A 77 15.40 -20.64 -4.20
CA LYS A 77 15.19 -21.46 -5.40
C LYS A 77 13.93 -21.05 -6.19
N LYS A 78 12.96 -20.42 -5.52
CA LYS A 78 11.69 -19.99 -6.11
C LYS A 78 11.61 -18.48 -6.43
N SER A 79 12.70 -17.74 -6.26
CA SER A 79 12.71 -16.27 -6.35
C SER A 79 12.22 -15.71 -7.70
N ASP A 80 12.25 -16.48 -8.77
CA ASP A 80 11.74 -16.08 -10.09
C ASP A 80 10.21 -16.05 -10.15
N CYS A 81 9.53 -17.00 -9.47
CA CYS A 81 8.07 -17.13 -9.50
C CYS A 81 7.41 -16.76 -8.17
N PHE A 82 8.14 -16.73 -7.07
CA PHE A 82 7.65 -16.36 -5.74
C PHE A 82 8.24 -15.01 -5.32
N LYS A 83 7.40 -14.00 -5.20
CA LYS A 83 7.79 -12.67 -4.70
C LYS A 83 7.60 -12.60 -3.19
N LEU A 84 8.55 -12.00 -2.50
CA LEU A 84 8.49 -11.86 -1.05
C LEU A 84 8.57 -10.39 -0.66
N GLY A 85 7.58 -9.95 0.12
CA GLY A 85 7.58 -8.64 0.74
C GLY A 85 7.94 -8.73 2.22
N LEU A 86 8.53 -7.68 2.76
CA LEU A 86 8.92 -7.60 4.16
C LEU A 86 8.13 -6.53 4.90
N SER A 87 7.56 -6.90 6.05
CA SER A 87 7.00 -5.94 6.98
C SER A 87 8.11 -5.33 7.83
N LEU A 88 8.63 -4.18 7.39
CA LEU A 88 9.74 -3.49 8.04
C LEU A 88 9.43 -2.00 8.14
N ASP A 89 9.32 -1.47 9.37
CA ASP A 89 8.83 -0.11 9.60
C ASP A 89 9.96 0.94 9.63
N GLY A 90 11.23 0.51 9.50
CA GLY A 90 12.37 1.40 9.48
C GLY A 90 13.63 0.81 10.08
N GLY A 91 14.46 1.65 10.71
CA GLY A 91 15.62 1.23 11.49
C GLY A 91 15.25 0.47 12.74
N LYS A 92 16.29 0.06 13.51
CA LYS A 92 16.12 -0.82 14.68
C LYS A 92 15.12 -0.25 15.70
N ASP A 93 15.23 1.02 16.04
CA ASP A 93 14.41 1.63 17.10
C ASP A 93 12.92 1.64 16.71
N THR A 94 12.60 2.03 15.49
CA THR A 94 11.22 2.05 14.99
C THR A 94 10.66 0.64 14.82
N GLN A 95 11.44 -0.28 14.25
CA GLN A 95 11.02 -1.68 14.09
C GLN A 95 10.77 -2.35 15.44
N ASP A 96 11.69 -2.20 16.39
CA ASP A 96 11.58 -2.83 17.70
C ASP A 96 10.42 -2.27 18.51
N HIS A 97 10.18 -0.96 18.44
CA HIS A 97 9.02 -0.33 19.08
C HIS A 97 7.70 -0.85 18.49
N ASN A 98 7.56 -0.82 17.16
CA ASN A 98 6.31 -1.16 16.49
C ASN A 98 6.03 -2.68 16.45
N ARG A 99 7.09 -3.52 16.48
CA ARG A 99 7.00 -4.96 16.17
C ARG A 99 7.77 -5.82 17.18
N SER A 100 7.57 -5.57 18.46
CA SER A 100 7.97 -6.46 19.56
C SER A 100 9.46 -6.89 19.52
N ASN A 101 10.38 -5.95 19.34
CA ASN A 101 11.84 -6.19 19.30
C ASN A 101 12.23 -7.24 18.25
N SER A 102 11.74 -7.07 17.02
CA SER A 102 11.95 -8.05 15.95
C SER A 102 13.14 -7.74 15.03
N PHE A 103 13.76 -6.56 15.09
CA PHE A 103 14.76 -6.13 14.12
C PHE A 103 15.93 -7.12 13.99
N ASP A 104 16.56 -7.50 15.10
CA ASP A 104 17.72 -8.40 15.10
C ASP A 104 17.38 -9.84 14.69
N LYS A 105 16.10 -10.19 14.55
CA LYS A 105 15.63 -11.49 14.08
C LYS A 105 15.48 -11.55 12.57
N ILE A 106 15.52 -10.39 11.89
CA ILE A 106 15.27 -10.26 10.45
C ILE A 106 16.61 -10.29 9.70
N ASP A 107 16.76 -11.25 8.81
CA ASP A 107 17.87 -11.28 7.87
C ASP A 107 17.57 -10.37 6.68
N ILE A 108 17.84 -9.08 6.84
CA ILE A 108 17.53 -8.04 5.84
C ILE A 108 18.23 -8.32 4.52
N ASP A 109 19.48 -8.75 4.55
CA ASP A 109 20.31 -8.97 3.36
C ASP A 109 19.78 -10.14 2.51
N PHE A 110 19.09 -11.12 3.13
CA PHE A 110 18.43 -12.20 2.41
C PHE A 110 17.43 -11.69 1.39
N PHE A 111 16.60 -10.71 1.77
CA PHE A 111 15.56 -10.17 0.88
C PHE A 111 16.17 -9.46 -0.33
N THR A 112 17.11 -8.56 -0.11
CA THR A 112 17.69 -7.77 -1.20
C THR A 112 18.66 -8.56 -2.08
N LYS A 113 19.19 -9.68 -1.57
CA LYS A 113 20.03 -10.60 -2.35
C LYS A 113 19.25 -11.34 -3.42
N TYR A 114 18.04 -11.80 -3.12
CA TYR A 114 17.27 -12.65 -4.03
C TYR A 114 16.16 -11.92 -4.79
N TRP A 115 15.67 -10.79 -4.29
CA TRP A 115 14.68 -9.97 -5.00
C TRP A 115 15.23 -8.56 -5.22
N LYS A 116 15.55 -8.27 -6.49
CA LYS A 116 15.94 -6.90 -6.86
C LYS A 116 14.83 -5.92 -6.51
N SER A 117 15.14 -4.91 -5.73
CA SER A 117 14.16 -3.95 -5.20
C SER A 117 13.03 -4.64 -4.42
N ALA A 118 13.40 -5.52 -3.47
CA ALA A 118 12.45 -6.18 -2.58
C ALA A 118 11.45 -5.18 -1.98
N SER A 119 10.17 -5.58 -1.94
CA SER A 119 9.10 -4.71 -1.46
C SER A 119 9.06 -4.65 0.06
N VAL A 120 8.94 -3.45 0.60
CA VAL A 120 8.70 -3.21 2.03
C VAL A 120 7.32 -2.60 2.24
N LYS A 121 6.61 -3.07 3.27
CA LYS A 121 5.43 -2.43 3.82
C LYS A 121 5.76 -1.85 5.19
N MET A 122 5.64 -0.53 5.32
CA MET A 122 5.85 0.25 6.53
C MET A 122 4.51 0.71 7.08
N THR A 123 4.29 0.56 8.39
CA THR A 123 3.14 1.10 9.10
C THR A 123 3.57 2.30 9.93
N LEU A 124 2.94 3.44 9.69
CA LEU A 124 3.19 4.67 10.43
C LEU A 124 2.32 4.71 11.68
N SER A 125 2.98 4.74 12.83
CA SER A 125 2.42 5.03 14.16
C SER A 125 2.83 6.45 14.58
N GLU A 126 2.27 6.97 15.67
CA GLU A 126 2.74 8.22 16.30
C GLU A 126 4.25 8.21 16.54
N TYR A 127 4.77 7.08 17.03
CA TYR A 127 6.21 6.91 17.29
C TYR A 127 7.04 7.05 16.01
N SER A 128 6.61 6.40 14.91
CA SER A 128 7.36 6.43 13.63
C SER A 128 7.44 7.82 13.01
N PHE A 129 6.54 8.75 13.35
CA PHE A 129 6.56 10.09 12.76
C PHE A 129 7.85 10.83 13.03
N HIS A 130 8.43 10.66 14.22
CA HIS A 130 9.67 11.34 14.62
C HIS A 130 10.89 10.88 13.82
N ASN A 131 10.89 9.65 13.32
CA ASN A 131 12.01 9.02 12.61
C ASN A 131 11.72 8.78 11.12
N LEU A 132 10.60 9.26 10.59
CA LEU A 132 10.11 8.89 9.26
C LEU A 132 11.15 9.07 8.15
N ALA A 133 11.84 10.20 8.13
CA ALA A 133 12.86 10.46 7.10
C ALA A 133 14.08 9.53 7.25
N ALA A 134 14.56 9.33 8.46
CA ALA A 134 15.67 8.44 8.75
C ALA A 134 15.32 6.99 8.39
N ASP A 135 14.12 6.54 8.75
CA ASP A 135 13.62 5.18 8.48
C ASP A 135 13.50 4.92 6.97
N ILE A 136 12.91 5.84 6.22
CA ILE A 136 12.81 5.73 4.75
C ILE A 136 14.19 5.72 4.09
N LYS A 137 15.11 6.59 4.50
CA LYS A 137 16.49 6.61 3.99
C LYS A 137 17.22 5.32 4.32
N PHE A 138 17.04 4.78 5.53
CA PHE A 138 17.58 3.49 5.92
C PHE A 138 17.09 2.37 5.01
N LEU A 139 15.77 2.28 4.76
CA LEU A 139 15.20 1.26 3.88
C LEU A 139 15.75 1.35 2.45
N HIS A 140 15.88 2.56 1.89
CA HIS A 140 16.52 2.76 0.59
C HIS A 140 18.01 2.36 0.59
N SER A 141 18.74 2.67 1.67
CA SER A 141 20.17 2.29 1.79
C SER A 141 20.37 0.77 1.80
N LYS A 142 19.34 0.01 2.18
CA LYS A 142 19.31 -1.46 2.14
C LYS A 142 18.87 -2.02 0.79
N GLY A 143 18.48 -1.17 -0.17
CA GLY A 143 18.06 -1.58 -1.51
C GLY A 143 16.58 -1.93 -1.64
N PHE A 144 15.75 -1.56 -0.67
CA PHE A 144 14.31 -1.81 -0.73
C PHE A 144 13.56 -0.79 -1.58
N SER A 145 12.46 -1.26 -2.20
CA SER A 145 11.39 -0.43 -2.73
C SER A 145 10.28 -0.28 -1.69
N ILE A 146 9.87 0.96 -1.40
CA ILE A 146 8.93 1.25 -0.32
C ILE A 146 7.53 1.47 -0.94
N HIS A 147 6.86 0.37 -1.25
CA HIS A 147 5.55 0.38 -1.92
C HIS A 147 4.36 0.61 -0.97
N GLY A 148 4.51 0.32 0.31
CA GLY A 148 3.47 0.49 1.31
C GLY A 148 3.96 1.38 2.45
N VAL A 149 3.44 2.60 2.54
CA VAL A 149 3.60 3.48 3.71
C VAL A 149 2.20 3.90 4.13
N ASN A 150 1.65 3.19 5.10
CA ASN A 150 0.28 3.38 5.53
C ASN A 150 0.23 3.94 6.95
N LEU A 151 -0.62 4.93 7.17
CA LEU A 151 -1.01 5.28 8.53
C LEU A 151 -1.67 4.07 9.19
N PHE A 152 -1.42 3.88 10.46
CA PHE A 152 -2.13 2.88 11.27
C PHE A 152 -3.64 3.07 11.09
N GLU A 153 -4.35 1.98 10.80
CA GLU A 153 -5.79 1.99 10.56
C GLU A 153 -6.54 1.67 11.85
N GLY A 154 -7.71 2.29 12.04
CA GLY A 154 -8.55 2.10 13.20
C GLY A 154 -9.15 3.43 13.70
N ASP A 155 -9.84 3.38 14.86
CA ASP A 155 -10.39 4.55 15.52
C ASP A 155 -9.28 5.37 16.19
N PHE A 156 -8.64 6.20 15.37
CA PHE A 156 -7.53 7.05 15.77
C PHE A 156 -7.67 8.45 15.17
N ASP A 157 -7.50 9.47 16.00
CA ASP A 157 -7.58 10.86 15.56
C ASP A 157 -6.26 11.36 14.97
N TRP A 158 -6.14 11.31 13.66
CA TRP A 158 -5.00 11.82 12.90
C TRP A 158 -5.03 13.33 12.65
N SER A 159 -6.04 14.06 13.15
CA SER A 159 -6.21 15.50 12.87
C SER A 159 -5.39 16.43 13.76
N LYS A 160 -4.71 15.92 14.77
CA LYS A 160 -3.97 16.69 15.77
C LYS A 160 -2.88 17.57 15.14
N ASP A 161 -2.76 18.82 15.64
CA ASP A 161 -1.73 19.77 15.23
C ASP A 161 -0.30 19.25 15.48
N GLU A 162 -0.11 18.52 16.58
CA GLU A 162 1.16 17.92 16.93
C GLU A 162 1.73 17.06 15.80
N TYR A 163 0.89 16.27 15.09
CA TYR A 163 1.36 15.44 13.98
C TYR A 163 1.85 16.27 12.80
N ILE A 164 1.22 17.42 12.54
CA ILE A 164 1.67 18.34 11.50
C ILE A 164 3.04 18.92 11.86
N GLN A 165 3.23 19.36 13.12
CA GLN A 165 4.51 19.89 13.61
C GLN A 165 5.64 18.87 13.46
N ILE A 166 5.39 17.59 13.77
CA ILE A 166 6.37 16.51 13.66
C ILE A 166 6.65 16.17 12.19
N LEU A 167 5.60 16.08 11.35
CA LEU A 167 5.73 15.63 9.96
C LEU A 167 6.37 16.66 9.03
N VAL A 168 6.19 17.95 9.28
CA VAL A 168 6.74 19.00 8.40
C VAL A 168 8.26 18.90 8.23
N PRO A 169 9.11 18.84 9.28
CA PRO A 169 10.54 18.66 9.11
C PRO A 169 10.91 17.34 8.44
N GLN A 170 10.19 16.25 8.73
CA GLN A 170 10.40 14.94 8.12
C GLN A 170 10.11 14.97 6.62
N PHE A 171 9.04 15.64 6.21
CA PHE A 171 8.67 15.76 4.81
C PHE A 171 9.63 16.69 4.05
N LYS A 172 10.11 17.78 4.66
CA LYS A 172 11.18 18.63 4.07
C LYS A 172 12.41 17.79 3.76
N GLU A 173 12.89 17.04 4.74
CA GLU A 173 14.07 16.18 4.61
C GLU A 173 13.89 15.10 3.52
N LEU A 174 12.72 14.50 3.41
CA LEU A 174 12.42 13.52 2.38
C LEU A 174 12.32 14.14 0.99
N VAL A 175 11.72 15.33 0.86
CA VAL A 175 11.66 16.06 -0.41
C VAL A 175 13.06 16.40 -0.91
N ASP A 176 13.95 16.89 -0.04
CA ASP A 176 15.34 17.18 -0.38
C ASP A 176 16.08 15.90 -0.80
N PHE A 177 15.95 14.83 -0.02
CA PHE A 177 16.53 13.54 -0.34
C PHE A 177 16.10 13.02 -1.72
N TYR A 178 14.79 13.00 -2.01
CA TYR A 178 14.29 12.52 -3.30
C TYR A 178 14.56 13.48 -4.47
N ALA A 179 14.77 14.75 -4.23
CA ALA A 179 15.19 15.70 -5.26
C ALA A 179 16.67 15.52 -5.63
N GLU A 180 17.50 15.07 -4.70
CA GLU A 180 18.91 14.73 -4.94
C GLU A 180 19.08 13.35 -5.60
N HIS A 181 18.24 12.36 -5.22
CA HIS A 181 18.29 10.97 -5.69
C HIS A 181 17.15 10.67 -6.67
N ASN A 182 17.24 11.23 -7.90
CA ASN A 182 16.20 11.07 -8.93
C ASN A 182 16.08 9.63 -9.46
N ASP A 183 17.09 8.82 -9.28
CA ASP A 183 17.13 7.39 -9.61
C ASP A 183 16.30 6.53 -8.65
N LEU A 184 16.01 7.03 -7.45
CA LEU A 184 15.15 6.37 -6.50
C LEU A 184 13.67 6.66 -6.77
N GLN A 185 12.87 5.60 -6.79
CA GLN A 185 11.42 5.75 -6.75
C GLN A 185 11.01 6.23 -5.37
N PRO A 186 10.28 7.36 -5.25
CA PRO A 186 9.79 7.81 -3.96
C PRO A 186 8.89 6.78 -3.29
N CYS A 187 8.91 6.75 -1.96
CA CYS A 187 7.97 5.95 -1.18
C CYS A 187 6.51 6.34 -1.52
N GLN A 188 5.56 5.48 -1.18
CA GLN A 188 4.13 5.66 -1.50
C GLN A 188 3.56 7.05 -1.16
N LEU A 189 4.06 7.71 -0.11
CA LEU A 189 3.61 9.07 0.25
C LEU A 189 3.87 10.06 -0.88
N PHE A 190 5.06 9.99 -1.50
CA PHE A 190 5.52 10.90 -2.56
C PHE A 190 5.55 10.25 -3.95
N GLY A 191 5.10 9.00 -4.08
CA GLY A 191 5.03 8.27 -5.34
C GLY A 191 3.75 8.48 -6.14
N ARG A 192 2.89 9.43 -5.74
CA ARG A 192 1.59 9.68 -6.39
C ARG A 192 1.75 10.55 -7.64
N SER A 193 0.94 10.26 -8.65
CA SER A 193 0.95 11.00 -9.91
C SER A 193 0.18 12.32 -9.79
N LEU A 194 0.88 13.42 -9.54
CA LEU A 194 0.30 14.73 -9.25
C LEU A 194 -0.59 15.28 -10.38
N HIS A 195 -0.24 15.01 -11.64
CA HIS A 195 -1.03 15.40 -12.82
C HIS A 195 -2.46 14.83 -12.80
N ASN A 196 -2.70 13.74 -12.05
CA ASN A 196 -4.02 13.15 -11.93
C ASN A 196 -5.03 14.08 -11.20
N CYS A 197 -4.56 15.04 -10.40
CA CYS A 197 -5.46 16.06 -9.83
C CYS A 197 -6.22 16.82 -10.91
N GLU A 198 -5.59 17.06 -12.08
CA GLU A 198 -6.22 17.72 -13.23
C GLU A 198 -6.95 16.74 -14.14
N LEU A 199 -6.26 15.66 -14.55
CA LEU A 199 -6.79 14.70 -15.53
C LEU A 199 -8.01 13.94 -15.01
N LEU A 200 -8.08 13.68 -13.72
CA LEU A 200 -9.11 12.84 -13.09
C LEU A 200 -10.03 13.62 -12.14
N SER A 201 -10.00 14.96 -12.18
CA SER A 201 -10.66 15.83 -11.22
C SER A 201 -12.18 15.59 -11.04
N LYS A 202 -12.86 15.08 -12.07
CA LYS A 202 -14.30 14.76 -12.05
C LYS A 202 -14.59 13.27 -12.25
N GLN A 203 -13.56 12.43 -12.26
CA GLN A 203 -13.77 11.01 -12.48
C GLN A 203 -14.00 10.27 -11.16
N MET A 204 -15.05 9.47 -11.15
CA MET A 204 -15.25 8.50 -10.09
C MET A 204 -14.25 7.35 -10.30
N LYS A 205 -13.39 7.13 -9.32
CA LYS A 205 -12.34 6.13 -9.39
C LYS A 205 -12.30 5.30 -8.13
N LYS A 206 -12.25 3.99 -8.32
CA LYS A 206 -11.93 3.05 -7.26
C LYS A 206 -10.40 2.93 -7.12
N THR A 207 -9.88 3.14 -5.91
CA THR A 207 -8.44 3.23 -5.66
C THR A 207 -7.79 1.92 -5.20
N CYS A 208 -8.59 0.89 -4.90
CA CYS A 208 -8.08 -0.44 -4.59
C CYS A 208 -8.92 -1.54 -5.27
N GLY A 209 -8.34 -2.74 -5.36
CA GLY A 209 -8.94 -3.88 -6.06
C GLY A 209 -10.06 -4.61 -5.32
N MET A 210 -10.48 -4.16 -4.15
CA MET A 210 -11.48 -4.84 -3.30
C MET A 210 -12.70 -5.33 -4.10
N GLY A 211 -12.94 -6.66 -4.11
CA GLY A 211 -14.10 -7.30 -4.74
C GLY A 211 -14.18 -7.23 -6.26
N HIS A 212 -13.14 -6.72 -6.94
CA HIS A 212 -13.07 -6.64 -8.41
C HIS A 212 -11.75 -7.21 -8.95
N GLU A 213 -10.62 -6.65 -8.54
CA GLU A 213 -9.28 -7.13 -8.93
C GLU A 213 -8.64 -7.99 -7.84
N THR A 214 -9.18 -7.94 -6.64
CA THR A 214 -8.73 -8.70 -5.48
C THR A 214 -9.90 -9.41 -4.84
N ILE A 215 -9.73 -10.71 -4.59
CA ILE A 215 -10.59 -11.54 -3.76
C ILE A 215 -9.75 -12.21 -2.69
N PHE A 216 -10.39 -12.62 -1.61
CA PHE A 216 -9.74 -13.28 -0.48
C PHE A 216 -10.49 -14.55 -0.13
N PHE A 217 -9.75 -15.65 0.07
CA PHE A 217 -10.29 -16.90 0.60
C PHE A 217 -9.89 -17.02 2.07
N ASP A 218 -10.86 -17.19 2.94
CA ASP A 218 -10.60 -17.48 4.34
C ASP A 218 -10.16 -18.93 4.54
N VAL A 219 -9.84 -19.30 5.78
CA VAL A 219 -9.30 -20.63 6.14
C VAL A 219 -10.23 -21.79 5.82
N ASP A 220 -11.53 -21.55 5.74
CA ASP A 220 -12.58 -22.51 5.36
C ASP A 220 -12.91 -22.50 3.85
N GLY A 221 -12.26 -21.60 3.06
CA GLY A 221 -12.50 -21.46 1.64
C GLY A 221 -13.64 -20.51 1.27
N GLN A 222 -14.22 -19.81 2.25
CA GLN A 222 -15.23 -18.78 1.99
C GLN A 222 -14.58 -17.59 1.30
N ILE A 223 -15.26 -17.03 0.27
CA ILE A 223 -14.76 -15.88 -0.54
C ILE A 223 -15.22 -14.58 0.08
N TYR A 224 -14.28 -13.65 0.22
CA TYR A 224 -14.49 -12.26 0.66
C TYR A 224 -13.86 -11.26 -0.30
N PRO A 225 -14.33 -9.99 -0.33
CA PRO A 225 -13.81 -8.99 -1.26
C PRO A 225 -12.35 -8.57 -1.01
N CYS A 226 -11.89 -8.67 0.24
CA CYS A 226 -10.49 -8.43 0.62
C CYS A 226 -10.21 -9.03 2.02
N PRO A 227 -8.93 -9.14 2.44
CA PRO A 227 -8.56 -9.70 3.75
C PRO A 227 -9.11 -8.91 4.94
N PHE A 228 -9.47 -7.64 4.76
CA PHE A 228 -10.01 -6.80 5.82
C PHE A 228 -11.53 -6.97 5.99
N VAL A 229 -12.25 -7.34 4.92
CA VAL A 229 -13.70 -7.57 4.94
C VAL A 229 -13.97 -9.04 5.22
N THR A 230 -13.84 -9.44 6.48
CA THR A 230 -13.98 -10.81 6.96
C THR A 230 -14.69 -10.82 8.32
N PRO A 231 -15.15 -11.98 8.81
CA PRO A 231 -15.72 -12.13 10.15
C PRO A 231 -14.77 -11.76 11.31
N MET A 232 -13.46 -11.65 11.06
CA MET A 232 -12.50 -11.16 12.05
C MET A 232 -12.64 -9.65 12.33
N THR A 233 -13.13 -8.89 11.35
CA THR A 233 -13.22 -7.42 11.43
C THR A 233 -14.67 -6.94 11.57
N PHE A 234 -15.61 -7.63 10.91
CA PHE A 234 -16.99 -7.19 10.76
C PHE A 234 -17.97 -8.22 11.35
N SER A 235 -19.07 -7.72 11.93
CA SER A 235 -20.20 -8.58 12.28
C SER A 235 -20.86 -9.14 11.01
N LYS A 236 -21.74 -10.14 11.20
CA LYS A 236 -22.48 -10.72 10.09
C LYS A 236 -23.33 -9.68 9.38
N GLU A 237 -24.03 -8.82 10.13
CA GLU A 237 -24.89 -7.74 9.60
C GLU A 237 -24.08 -6.72 8.79
N GLU A 238 -22.90 -6.34 9.26
CA GLU A 238 -21.98 -5.45 8.55
C GLU A 238 -21.48 -6.11 7.25
N LEU A 239 -21.09 -7.39 7.28
CA LEU A 239 -20.67 -8.14 6.09
C LEU A 239 -21.80 -8.23 5.07
N ASP A 240 -23.00 -8.62 5.49
CA ASP A 240 -24.18 -8.67 4.62
C ASP A 240 -24.46 -7.31 4.01
N GLY A 241 -24.29 -6.22 4.77
CA GLY A 241 -24.40 -4.85 4.29
C GLY A 241 -23.38 -4.49 3.22
N ILE A 242 -22.10 -4.85 3.42
CA ILE A 242 -21.03 -4.60 2.45
C ILE A 242 -21.27 -5.39 1.16
N LEU A 243 -21.66 -6.66 1.27
CA LEU A 243 -21.86 -7.56 0.13
C LEU A 243 -23.08 -7.25 -0.73
N GLN A 244 -23.98 -6.36 -0.27
CA GLN A 244 -25.09 -5.84 -1.07
C GLN A 244 -24.65 -4.78 -2.10
N PHE A 245 -23.49 -4.15 -1.90
CA PHE A 245 -23.00 -3.18 -2.87
C PHE A 245 -22.47 -3.88 -4.13
N ASP A 246 -22.71 -3.28 -5.29
CA ASP A 246 -21.94 -3.63 -6.49
C ASP A 246 -20.50 -3.12 -6.33
N LEU A 247 -19.61 -4.06 -5.98
CA LEU A 247 -18.20 -3.75 -5.73
C LEU A 247 -17.42 -3.46 -7.03
N THR A 248 -18.04 -3.55 -8.19
CA THR A 248 -17.44 -3.15 -9.47
C THR A 248 -17.77 -1.71 -9.84
N ASP A 249 -18.85 -1.13 -9.29
CA ASP A 249 -19.30 0.23 -9.58
C ASP A 249 -18.48 1.27 -8.78
N PRO A 250 -17.69 2.14 -9.44
CA PRO A 250 -16.90 3.16 -8.75
C PRO A 250 -17.76 4.15 -7.94
N ARG A 251 -19.05 4.32 -8.25
CA ARG A 251 -19.93 5.25 -7.51
C ARG A 251 -20.10 4.87 -6.05
N ASN A 252 -20.01 3.57 -5.74
CA ASN A 252 -20.09 3.05 -4.37
C ASN A 252 -18.85 3.34 -3.51
N PHE A 253 -17.79 3.93 -4.10
CA PHE A 253 -16.48 4.12 -3.46
C PHE A 253 -16.02 5.58 -3.45
N ASN A 254 -16.87 6.51 -3.91
CA ASN A 254 -16.49 7.90 -4.04
C ASN A 254 -17.33 8.79 -3.14
N ASP A 255 -16.67 9.47 -2.22
CA ASP A 255 -17.26 10.48 -1.35
C ASP A 255 -17.60 11.73 -2.19
N GLN A 256 -18.90 12.01 -2.36
CA GLN A 256 -19.36 13.13 -3.17
C GLN A 256 -18.85 14.48 -2.65
N TYR A 257 -18.77 14.65 -1.32
CA TYR A 257 -18.20 15.86 -0.74
C TYR A 257 -16.72 16.05 -1.16
N CYS A 258 -15.93 14.96 -1.18
CA CYS A 258 -14.55 15.03 -1.64
C CYS A 258 -14.43 15.35 -3.13
N ILE A 259 -15.32 14.79 -3.99
CA ILE A 259 -15.36 15.10 -5.42
C ILE A 259 -15.62 16.60 -5.65
N ASP A 260 -16.58 17.15 -4.91
CA ASP A 260 -17.05 18.53 -5.13
C ASP A 260 -16.14 19.57 -4.48
N ASN A 261 -15.44 19.23 -3.38
CA ASN A 261 -14.79 20.22 -2.52
C ASN A 261 -13.30 19.97 -2.28
N CYS A 262 -12.72 18.83 -2.72
CA CYS A 262 -11.32 18.52 -2.44
C CYS A 262 -10.46 18.35 -3.71
N TYR A 263 -9.58 19.29 -3.95
CA TYR A 263 -8.74 19.29 -5.16
C TYR A 263 -7.84 18.05 -5.28
N ILE A 264 -7.35 17.51 -4.16
CA ILE A 264 -6.51 16.31 -4.15
C ILE A 264 -7.30 14.99 -4.15
N HIS A 265 -8.63 15.02 -4.25
CA HIS A 265 -9.46 13.82 -4.28
C HIS A 265 -8.92 12.73 -5.23
N PRO A 266 -8.49 13.04 -6.48
CA PRO A 266 -8.07 12.01 -7.43
C PRO A 266 -6.80 11.23 -7.03
N ILE A 267 -5.98 11.81 -6.16
CA ILE A 267 -4.74 11.19 -5.67
C ILE A 267 -4.82 10.77 -4.20
N CYS A 268 -5.94 11.02 -3.54
CA CYS A 268 -6.16 10.67 -2.14
C CYS A 268 -6.72 9.25 -2.04
N SER A 269 -5.90 8.27 -1.67
CA SER A 269 -6.33 6.90 -1.41
C SER A 269 -6.90 6.74 0.01
N CYS A 270 -7.83 5.79 0.17
CA CYS A 270 -8.38 5.39 1.46
C CYS A 270 -8.64 3.87 1.49
N CYS A 271 -8.81 3.32 2.67
CA CYS A 271 -9.29 1.96 2.86
C CYS A 271 -10.83 1.97 2.93
N TYR A 272 -11.51 1.33 1.99
CA TYR A 272 -12.97 1.30 1.96
C TYR A 272 -13.57 0.49 3.09
N ALA A 273 -12.89 -0.57 3.52
CA ALA A 273 -13.29 -1.35 4.69
C ALA A 273 -13.19 -0.50 5.97
N GLU A 274 -12.11 0.30 6.14
CA GLU A 274 -12.00 1.25 7.24
C GLU A 274 -13.12 2.30 7.19
N ASN A 275 -13.42 2.85 6.01
CA ASN A 275 -14.53 3.78 5.83
C ASN A 275 -15.84 3.16 6.33
N TYR A 276 -16.15 1.94 5.90
CA TYR A 276 -17.38 1.27 6.35
C TYR A 276 -17.39 1.04 7.86
N LYS A 277 -16.25 0.63 8.43
CA LYS A 277 -16.13 0.37 9.89
C LYS A 277 -16.32 1.62 10.73
N LEU A 278 -15.80 2.76 10.28
CA LEU A 278 -15.81 4.01 11.04
C LEU A 278 -16.99 4.94 10.69
N CYS A 279 -17.46 4.90 9.45
CA CYS A 279 -18.48 5.82 8.96
C CYS A 279 -19.80 5.13 8.55
N GLY A 280 -19.86 3.80 8.58
CA GLY A 280 -21.04 3.02 8.17
C GLY A 280 -21.28 2.97 6.66
N SER A 281 -20.32 3.40 5.84
CA SER A 281 -20.44 3.47 4.39
C SER A 281 -19.09 3.27 3.71
N LEU A 282 -19.09 2.64 2.51
CA LEU A 282 -17.85 2.44 1.71
C LEU A 282 -17.33 3.76 1.13
N ASN A 283 -18.23 4.71 0.83
CA ASN A 283 -17.89 5.97 0.17
C ASN A 283 -17.62 7.12 1.15
N ASP A 284 -18.14 7.12 2.36
CA ASP A 284 -17.87 8.16 3.34
C ASP A 284 -16.47 8.00 3.94
N ARG A 285 -15.62 8.97 3.69
CA ARG A 285 -14.23 8.91 4.12
C ARG A 285 -14.02 9.35 5.55
N ASN A 286 -13.17 8.64 6.28
CA ASN A 286 -12.65 9.11 7.56
C ASN A 286 -11.88 10.42 7.37
N LYS A 287 -12.45 11.54 7.84
CA LYS A 287 -11.89 12.90 7.67
C LYS A 287 -10.69 13.17 8.58
N SER A 288 -10.41 12.36 9.60
CA SER A 288 -9.28 12.57 10.51
C SER A 288 -7.93 12.61 9.78
N LYS A 289 -7.79 11.83 8.69
CA LYS A 289 -6.57 11.76 7.87
C LYS A 289 -6.40 12.92 6.87
N CYS A 290 -7.43 13.79 6.69
CA CYS A 290 -7.43 14.79 5.63
C CYS A 290 -6.26 15.79 5.73
N ARG A 291 -5.92 16.26 6.92
CA ARG A 291 -4.81 17.23 7.10
C ARG A 291 -3.48 16.64 6.68
N ILE A 292 -3.18 15.39 7.09
CA ILE A 292 -1.95 14.71 6.69
C ILE A 292 -1.92 14.49 5.16
N GLN A 293 -3.06 14.14 4.53
CA GLN A 293 -3.14 13.96 3.08
C GLN A 293 -2.89 15.27 2.32
N LYS A 294 -3.43 16.40 2.81
CA LYS A 294 -3.17 17.73 2.23
C LYS A 294 -1.73 18.17 2.41
N LEU A 295 -1.16 17.96 3.59
CA LEU A 295 0.26 18.20 3.86
C LEU A 295 1.15 17.38 2.92
N THR A 296 0.85 16.09 2.78
CA THR A 296 1.56 15.19 1.85
C THR A 296 1.50 15.71 0.42
N ALA A 297 0.32 16.18 -0.04
CA ALA A 297 0.16 16.74 -1.38
C ALA A 297 0.97 18.03 -1.58
N LEU A 298 1.05 18.90 -0.56
CA LEU A 298 1.84 20.12 -0.60
C LEU A 298 3.35 19.80 -0.77
N PHE A 299 3.88 18.86 -0.01
CA PHE A 299 5.27 18.43 -0.14
C PHE A 299 5.53 17.60 -1.41
N LEU A 300 4.54 16.86 -1.91
CA LEU A 300 4.61 16.24 -3.24
C LEU A 300 4.73 17.29 -4.34
N ALA A 301 3.98 18.40 -4.24
CA ALA A 301 4.10 19.51 -5.17
C ALA A 301 5.50 20.16 -5.11
N ASP A 302 6.09 20.28 -3.93
CA ASP A 302 7.46 20.80 -3.77
C ASP A 302 8.50 19.83 -4.37
N LEU A 303 8.37 18.53 -4.18
CA LEU A 303 9.23 17.52 -4.80
C LEU A 303 9.18 17.60 -6.33
N HIS A 304 7.96 17.61 -6.91
CA HIS A 304 7.79 17.74 -8.36
C HIS A 304 8.36 19.09 -8.88
N SER A 305 8.17 20.18 -8.15
CA SER A 305 8.78 21.48 -8.50
C SER A 305 10.30 21.39 -8.60
N LYS A 306 10.96 20.82 -7.58
CA LYS A 306 12.43 20.66 -7.57
C LYS A 306 12.91 19.76 -8.72
N ARG A 307 12.22 18.65 -8.98
CA ARG A 307 12.55 17.73 -10.07
C ARG A 307 12.38 18.36 -11.45
N ILE A 308 11.29 19.09 -11.69
CA ILE A 308 11.03 19.80 -12.97
C ILE A 308 12.07 20.89 -13.20
N LEU A 309 12.44 21.66 -12.17
CA LEU A 309 13.49 22.69 -12.28
C LEU A 309 14.87 22.09 -12.56
N LYS A 310 15.16 20.92 -12.03
CA LYS A 310 16.43 20.21 -12.24
C LYS A 310 16.52 19.59 -13.64
N ASP A 311 15.47 18.88 -14.06
CA ASP A 311 15.38 18.27 -15.38
C ASP A 311 13.92 17.98 -15.79
N LYS A 312 13.38 18.89 -16.62
CA LYS A 312 12.03 18.74 -17.16
C LYS A 312 11.90 17.67 -18.25
N SER A 313 13.02 17.20 -18.82
CA SER A 313 13.00 16.21 -19.92
C SER A 313 12.52 14.81 -19.48
N THR A 314 12.47 14.56 -18.17
CA THR A 314 11.93 13.34 -17.58
C THR A 314 10.41 13.23 -17.66
N TYR A 315 9.73 14.31 -18.05
CA TYR A 315 8.28 14.37 -18.21
C TYR A 315 7.91 14.50 -19.68
N ASP A 316 6.89 13.75 -20.14
CA ASP A 316 6.24 14.10 -21.41
C ASP A 316 5.48 15.43 -21.30
N ASN A 317 5.20 16.07 -22.44
CA ASN A 317 4.58 17.39 -22.46
C ASN A 317 3.23 17.47 -21.74
N THR A 318 2.42 16.44 -21.83
CA THR A 318 1.08 16.36 -21.22
C THR A 318 1.21 16.27 -19.69
N THR A 319 2.02 15.32 -19.23
CA THR A 319 2.30 15.14 -17.81
C THR A 319 2.93 16.38 -17.19
N LEU A 320 3.88 17.02 -17.89
CA LEU A 320 4.51 18.26 -17.44
C LEU A 320 3.50 19.40 -17.27
N TYR A 321 2.66 19.62 -18.30
CA TYR A 321 1.65 20.68 -18.28
C TYR A 321 0.70 20.53 -17.07
N TYR A 322 0.08 19.35 -16.93
CA TYR A 322 -0.85 19.11 -15.83
C TYR A 322 -0.17 19.06 -14.46
N SER A 323 1.09 18.63 -14.38
CA SER A 323 1.85 18.69 -13.13
C SER A 323 2.10 20.12 -12.68
N ILE A 324 2.47 21.04 -13.60
CA ILE A 324 2.68 22.45 -13.29
C ILE A 324 1.38 23.10 -12.79
N ASP A 325 0.25 22.82 -13.44
CA ASP A 325 -1.04 23.37 -13.02
C ASP A 325 -1.46 22.81 -11.66
N ALA A 326 -1.27 21.50 -11.42
CA ALA A 326 -1.54 20.88 -10.13
C ALA A 326 -0.68 21.48 -9.00
N ILE A 327 0.63 21.71 -9.25
CA ILE A 327 1.54 22.36 -8.30
C ILE A 327 1.00 23.73 -7.90
N LYS A 328 0.67 24.58 -8.89
CA LYS A 328 0.14 25.93 -8.63
C LYS A 328 -1.13 25.90 -7.79
N LYS A 329 -2.09 25.04 -8.15
CA LYS A 329 -3.38 24.92 -7.45
C LYS A 329 -3.22 24.35 -6.04
N ILE A 330 -2.44 23.29 -5.85
CA ILE A 330 -2.18 22.73 -4.53
C ILE A 330 -1.58 23.78 -3.60
N ARG A 331 -0.58 24.53 -4.07
CA ARG A 331 0.03 25.59 -3.27
C ARG A 331 -0.94 26.72 -2.98
N SER A 332 -1.74 27.16 -3.95
CA SER A 332 -2.73 28.24 -3.75
C SER A 332 -3.84 27.87 -2.78
N ILE A 333 -4.25 26.57 -2.72
CA ILE A 333 -5.35 26.11 -1.89
C ILE A 333 -4.88 25.74 -0.46
N TYR A 334 -3.71 25.08 -0.34
CA TYR A 334 -3.32 24.47 0.93
C TYR A 334 -2.17 25.15 1.65
N LEU A 335 -1.42 26.04 1.01
CA LEU A 335 -0.25 26.69 1.64
C LEU A 335 -0.65 27.47 2.90
N ASP A 336 -1.74 28.21 2.84
CA ASP A 336 -2.23 29.00 3.99
C ASP A 336 -2.65 28.15 5.19
N GLU A 337 -3.15 26.91 4.95
CA GLU A 337 -3.51 25.98 6.03
C GLU A 337 -2.29 25.56 6.86
N PHE A 338 -1.10 25.55 6.26
CA PHE A 338 0.12 25.06 6.89
C PHE A 338 1.20 26.13 7.10
N LYS A 339 0.94 27.39 6.78
CA LYS A 339 1.96 28.48 6.82
C LYS A 339 2.68 28.63 8.15
N ASP A 340 1.98 28.37 9.26
CA ASP A 340 2.54 28.52 10.62
C ASP A 340 3.46 27.33 11.00
N TYR A 341 3.52 26.29 10.17
CA TYR A 341 4.36 25.09 10.37
C TYR A 341 5.52 25.00 9.35
N LEU A 342 5.41 25.71 8.22
CA LEU A 342 6.38 25.70 7.12
C LEU A 342 7.50 26.71 7.33
#